data_42052d3cdf4554752fc6441eb30f6b30
#
_entry.id   42052d3cdf4554752fc6441eb30f6b30
#
_cell.length_a   1.000
_cell.length_b   1.000
_cell.length_c   1.000
_cell.angle_alpha   90.00
_cell.angle_beta   90.00
_cell.angle_gamma   90.00
#
_symmetry.space_group_name_H-M   'P 1'
#
loop_
_entity.id
_entity.type
_entity.pdbx_description
1 polymer ?
#
loop_
_entity_poly.entity_id
_entity_poly.type
_entity_poly.pdbx_seq_one_letter_code
_entity_poly.pdbx_strand_id
1 'polypeptide(L)'
;MSDRRRIVRAVRGIRGEVEFEASVEPRFDYGRRSHRLHVDGTAAVFEANDQRLQLTSVAALERDSDDVRSRFTVRAGDTSGFVLESGASGSPHQIGDGEVIRLFLDTGAYWQRWPEQSSYRGRWREAVERSAITLKLMIYAPSGGLVAAPTAGLPEQVGGSRNRDYRYTWVRDGAFSVFALLGLGFTEEATVFGEWLRARVDERAGEGSGPLKIMYRIDGSSEVTEETLDHPRRLHGLASGADRECASDQLQLDVYGEAMNSIHALDSGALRDWGVGHEGWQHIVAMIDWLCAHWHDPDEGIWETRGGRRHIVYGQLMSWVALDRAIRMAASRSRPRTWTAGAARGTASTPRS
;
A
#
# COMPACT_ATOMS: atom_id res chain seq x y z
N MET A 1 -17.50 8.73 -3.78
CA MET A 1 -17.09 8.32 -2.42
C MET A 1 -16.91 9.55 -1.56
N SER A 2 -17.15 9.47 -0.26
CA SER A 2 -16.79 10.56 0.65
C SER A 2 -15.31 10.49 0.98
N ASP A 3 -14.64 11.64 1.10
CA ASP A 3 -13.21 11.72 1.51
C ASP A 3 -13.00 11.40 3.00
N ARG A 4 -14.04 10.92 3.67
CA ARG A 4 -13.96 10.61 5.09
C ARG A 4 -13.32 9.26 5.33
N ARG A 5 -12.31 9.23 6.17
CA ARG A 5 -11.56 8.03 6.57
C ARG A 5 -12.32 7.29 7.66
N ARG A 6 -13.27 6.41 7.25
CA ARG A 6 -14.21 5.73 8.15
C ARG A 6 -14.15 4.21 8.02
N ILE A 7 -14.32 3.55 9.17
CA ILE A 7 -14.64 2.14 9.25
C ILE A 7 -16.06 2.03 9.81
N VAL A 8 -16.94 1.34 9.09
CA VAL A 8 -18.33 1.09 9.50
C VAL A 8 -18.47 -0.38 9.82
N ARG A 9 -19.01 -0.67 11.00
CA ARG A 9 -19.42 -2.03 11.40
C ARG A 9 -20.90 -2.03 11.69
N ALA A 10 -21.64 -2.83 10.93
CA ALA A 10 -23.08 -3.02 11.10
C ALA A 10 -23.38 -4.43 11.60
N VAL A 11 -24.23 -4.55 12.60
CA VAL A 11 -24.75 -5.81 13.12
C VAL A 11 -26.26 -5.81 12.91
N ARG A 12 -26.77 -6.82 12.20
CA ARG A 12 -28.21 -7.00 11.95
C ARG A 12 -28.69 -8.34 12.47
N GLY A 13 -29.71 -8.31 13.29
CA GLY A 13 -30.37 -9.52 13.76
C GLY A 13 -31.25 -10.14 12.67
N ILE A 14 -30.92 -11.36 12.26
CA ILE A 14 -31.68 -12.10 11.24
C ILE A 14 -32.76 -12.98 11.91
N ARG A 15 -32.41 -13.62 13.05
CA ARG A 15 -33.29 -14.53 13.78
C ARG A 15 -32.88 -14.61 15.26
N GLY A 16 -33.85 -14.68 16.15
CA GLY A 16 -33.62 -14.82 17.58
C GLY A 16 -33.11 -13.55 18.23
N GLU A 17 -32.37 -13.72 19.30
CA GLU A 17 -31.77 -12.65 20.11
C GLU A 17 -30.32 -13.04 20.42
N VAL A 18 -29.37 -12.08 20.25
CA VAL A 18 -27.95 -12.30 20.52
C VAL A 18 -27.41 -11.10 21.27
N GLU A 19 -26.70 -11.37 22.37
CA GLU A 19 -25.92 -10.37 23.11
C GLU A 19 -24.53 -10.23 22.49
N PHE A 20 -24.09 -8.98 22.30
CA PHE A 20 -22.77 -8.61 21.76
C PHE A 20 -21.99 -7.80 22.78
N GLU A 21 -20.70 -8.06 22.81
CA GLU A 21 -19.71 -7.18 23.43
C GLU A 21 -18.76 -6.65 22.34
N ALA A 22 -18.60 -5.33 22.27
CA ALA A 22 -17.65 -4.68 21.38
C ALA A 22 -16.58 -4.00 22.22
N SER A 23 -15.32 -4.11 21.78
CA SER A 23 -14.17 -3.40 22.36
C SER A 23 -13.48 -2.57 21.27
N VAL A 24 -13.13 -1.34 21.62
CA VAL A 24 -12.36 -0.43 20.74
C VAL A 24 -11.14 0.03 21.50
N GLU A 25 -9.97 -0.42 21.06
CA GLU A 25 -8.69 -0.32 21.75
C GLU A 25 -7.63 0.34 20.84
N PRO A 26 -7.64 1.66 20.64
CA PRO A 26 -6.64 2.33 19.82
C PRO A 26 -5.24 2.17 20.41
N ARG A 27 -4.27 1.94 19.55
CA ARG A 27 -2.85 1.81 19.91
C ARG A 27 -2.03 2.75 19.03
N PHE A 28 -2.01 4.02 19.40
CA PHE A 28 -1.29 5.06 18.67
C PHE A 28 0.21 4.80 18.70
N ASP A 29 0.85 5.02 17.55
CA ASP A 29 2.27 4.80 17.36
C ASP A 29 2.73 3.44 17.92
N TYR A 30 2.09 2.36 17.43
CA TYR A 30 2.33 0.98 17.90
C TYR A 30 2.07 0.76 19.41
N GLY A 31 1.27 1.61 20.04
CA GLY A 31 1.00 1.56 21.48
C GLY A 31 2.05 2.24 22.36
N ARG A 32 3.03 2.94 21.77
CA ARG A 32 4.02 3.74 22.50
C ARG A 32 3.43 5.03 23.04
N ARG A 33 2.38 5.56 22.39
CA ARG A 33 1.74 6.81 22.79
C ARG A 33 0.46 6.56 23.55
N SER A 34 0.38 7.11 24.75
CA SER A 34 -0.89 7.24 25.47
C SER A 34 -1.81 8.24 24.76
N HIS A 35 -3.08 8.13 24.99
CA HIS A 35 -4.09 9.05 24.46
C HIS A 35 -5.04 9.51 25.56
N ARG A 36 -5.71 10.63 25.31
CA ARG A 36 -6.84 11.08 26.13
C ARG A 36 -8.11 10.48 25.55
N LEU A 37 -8.96 9.98 26.42
CA LEU A 37 -10.27 9.44 26.08
C LEU A 37 -11.37 10.30 26.68
N HIS A 38 -12.31 10.71 25.85
CA HIS A 38 -13.57 11.32 26.28
C HIS A 38 -14.72 10.45 25.76
N VAL A 39 -15.63 10.05 26.67
CA VAL A 39 -16.82 9.24 26.32
C VAL A 39 -18.06 10.02 26.74
N ASP A 40 -19.02 10.14 25.83
CA ASP A 40 -20.29 10.81 26.05
C ASP A 40 -21.42 10.01 25.37
N GLY A 41 -22.15 9.22 26.18
CA GLY A 41 -23.27 8.42 25.74
C GLY A 41 -22.92 7.41 24.65
N THR A 42 -23.23 7.76 23.39
CA THR A 42 -22.99 6.91 22.22
C THR A 42 -21.78 7.36 21.38
N ALA A 43 -20.98 8.28 21.93
CA ALA A 43 -19.80 8.81 21.26
C ALA A 43 -18.54 8.70 22.13
N ALA A 44 -17.40 8.50 21.50
CA ALA A 44 -16.11 8.55 22.14
C ALA A 44 -15.07 9.25 21.23
N VAL A 45 -14.14 9.96 21.86
CA VAL A 45 -13.04 10.64 21.18
C VAL A 45 -11.73 10.22 21.82
N PHE A 46 -10.80 9.76 20.99
CA PHE A 46 -9.43 9.41 21.38
C PHE A 46 -8.48 10.42 20.76
N GLU A 47 -7.65 11.05 21.58
CA GLU A 47 -6.71 12.09 21.14
C GLU A 47 -5.28 11.76 21.58
N ALA A 48 -4.36 11.68 20.63
CA ALA A 48 -2.93 11.49 20.85
C ALA A 48 -2.14 12.47 19.98
N ASN A 49 -1.61 13.54 20.58
CA ASN A 49 -0.92 14.64 19.90
C ASN A 49 -1.76 15.21 18.73
N ASP A 50 -1.29 14.99 17.50
CA ASP A 50 -1.90 15.41 16.23
C ASP A 50 -2.93 14.41 15.66
N GLN A 51 -3.07 13.25 16.29
CA GLN A 51 -3.99 12.19 15.84
C GLN A 51 -5.27 12.20 16.66
N ARG A 52 -6.39 12.10 15.94
CA ARG A 52 -7.71 12.06 16.56
C ARG A 52 -8.57 10.99 15.89
N LEU A 53 -9.17 10.13 16.71
CA LEU A 53 -10.17 9.16 16.31
C LEU A 53 -11.49 9.51 16.99
N GLN A 54 -12.58 9.44 16.23
CA GLN A 54 -13.95 9.57 16.75
C GLN A 54 -14.67 8.24 16.54
N LEU A 55 -15.25 7.72 17.59
CA LEU A 55 -16.14 6.57 17.56
C LEU A 55 -17.55 7.04 17.82
N THR A 56 -18.48 6.66 16.97
CA THR A 56 -19.92 6.83 17.21
C THR A 56 -20.62 5.48 17.12
N SER A 57 -21.61 5.27 17.95
CA SER A 57 -22.31 4.02 18.11
C SER A 57 -23.82 4.21 18.19
N VAL A 58 -24.58 3.21 17.77
CA VAL A 58 -26.02 3.14 18.04
C VAL A 58 -26.27 2.75 19.50
N ALA A 59 -25.43 1.87 20.06
CA ALA A 59 -25.49 1.45 21.45
C ALA A 59 -24.64 2.33 22.36
N ALA A 60 -24.94 2.35 23.64
CA ALA A 60 -24.17 3.09 24.64
C ALA A 60 -22.72 2.61 24.71
N LEU A 61 -21.83 3.55 24.92
CA LEU A 61 -20.40 3.35 25.11
C LEU A 61 -20.03 3.53 26.57
N GLU A 62 -19.18 2.65 27.07
CA GLU A 62 -18.64 2.71 28.43
C GLU A 62 -17.12 2.81 28.37
N ARG A 63 -16.55 3.63 29.25
CA ARG A 63 -15.11 3.71 29.39
C ARG A 63 -14.57 2.49 30.12
N ASP A 64 -13.53 1.87 29.56
CA ASP A 64 -12.78 0.80 30.19
C ASP A 64 -11.29 1.18 30.21
N SER A 65 -10.85 1.83 31.27
CA SER A 65 -9.51 2.44 31.40
C SER A 65 -9.24 3.47 30.27
N ASP A 66 -8.35 3.18 29.34
CA ASP A 66 -8.03 3.99 28.17
C ASP A 66 -8.76 3.52 26.90
N ASP A 67 -9.59 2.48 27.01
CA ASP A 67 -10.32 1.86 25.93
C ASP A 67 -11.83 2.08 26.10
N VAL A 68 -12.61 1.64 25.12
CA VAL A 68 -14.08 1.74 25.13
C VAL A 68 -14.69 0.38 24.94
N ARG A 69 -15.72 0.10 25.74
CA ARG A 69 -16.59 -1.10 25.57
C ARG A 69 -18.02 -0.69 25.31
N SER A 70 -18.75 -1.61 24.69
CA SER A 70 -20.20 -1.52 24.49
C SER A 70 -20.82 -2.90 24.60
N ARG A 71 -21.88 -3.03 25.40
CA ARG A 71 -22.69 -4.25 25.46
C ARG A 71 -24.08 -3.93 24.98
N PHE A 72 -24.59 -4.75 24.07
CA PHE A 72 -25.91 -4.54 23.49
C PHE A 72 -26.48 -5.84 22.98
N THR A 73 -27.81 -5.89 22.95
CA THR A 73 -28.59 -7.05 22.44
C THR A 73 -29.20 -6.68 21.11
N VAL A 74 -29.13 -7.58 20.15
CA VAL A 74 -29.75 -7.45 18.82
C VAL A 74 -30.78 -8.56 18.65
N ARG A 75 -32.04 -8.18 18.39
CA ARG A 75 -33.15 -9.06 18.08
C ARG A 75 -33.38 -9.18 16.59
N ALA A 76 -34.17 -10.16 16.19
CA ALA A 76 -34.58 -10.29 14.79
C ALA A 76 -35.21 -8.98 14.27
N GLY A 77 -34.67 -8.44 13.21
CA GLY A 77 -35.07 -7.14 12.61
C GLY A 77 -34.30 -5.93 13.10
N ASP A 78 -33.67 -6.00 14.28
CA ASP A 78 -32.89 -4.90 14.84
C ASP A 78 -31.56 -4.71 14.07
N THR A 79 -31.05 -3.47 14.12
CA THR A 79 -29.72 -3.12 13.63
C THR A 79 -29.00 -2.32 14.70
N SER A 80 -27.73 -2.61 14.90
CA SER A 80 -26.79 -1.80 15.68
C SER A 80 -25.49 -1.62 14.91
N GLY A 81 -24.61 -0.77 15.38
CA GLY A 81 -23.32 -0.61 14.73
C GLY A 81 -22.49 0.57 15.20
N PHE A 82 -21.34 0.69 14.58
CA PHE A 82 -20.28 1.60 14.95
C PHE A 82 -19.70 2.29 13.72
N VAL A 83 -19.35 3.55 13.86
CA VAL A 83 -18.54 4.28 12.89
C VAL A 83 -17.30 4.84 13.59
N LEU A 84 -16.13 4.36 13.16
CA LEU A 84 -14.85 4.89 13.58
C LEU A 84 -14.31 5.80 12.47
N GLU A 85 -14.03 7.07 12.79
CA GLU A 85 -13.56 8.08 11.85
C GLU A 85 -12.23 8.67 12.31
N SER A 86 -11.26 8.79 11.39
CA SER A 86 -9.96 9.38 11.64
C SER A 86 -9.87 10.78 11.06
N GLY A 87 -9.25 11.71 11.83
CA GLY A 87 -8.99 13.08 11.39
C GLY A 87 -10.23 13.98 11.36
N ALA A 88 -11.37 13.53 11.90
CA ALA A 88 -12.56 14.35 12.02
C ALA A 88 -12.37 15.47 13.05
N SER A 89 -12.81 16.69 12.72
CA SER A 89 -12.81 17.85 13.60
C SER A 89 -14.22 18.10 14.17
N GLY A 90 -14.29 18.77 15.31
CA GLY A 90 -15.55 19.10 15.98
C GLY A 90 -16.10 17.96 16.83
N SER A 91 -17.36 18.11 17.26
CA SER A 91 -18.03 17.09 18.07
C SER A 91 -18.45 15.88 17.23
N PRO A 92 -18.40 14.64 17.78
CA PRO A 92 -18.88 13.47 17.09
C PRO A 92 -20.35 13.64 16.68
N HIS A 93 -20.65 13.25 15.42
CA HIS A 93 -22.02 13.19 14.94
C HIS A 93 -22.70 11.95 15.51
N GLN A 94 -23.87 12.13 16.12
CA GLN A 94 -24.67 10.99 16.60
C GLN A 94 -25.24 10.23 15.40
N ILE A 95 -25.13 8.91 15.44
CA ILE A 95 -25.61 8.03 14.38
C ILE A 95 -26.81 7.19 14.88
N GLY A 96 -27.77 6.96 13.97
CA GLY A 96 -28.85 6.00 14.18
C GLY A 96 -28.63 4.71 13.38
N ASP A 97 -29.43 3.70 13.70
CA ASP A 97 -29.45 2.40 13.00
C ASP A 97 -29.63 2.53 11.49
N GLY A 98 -30.57 3.39 11.07
CA GLY A 98 -30.81 3.70 9.65
C GLY A 98 -29.61 4.29 8.93
N GLU A 99 -28.80 5.11 9.61
CA GLU A 99 -27.58 5.66 9.02
C GLU A 99 -26.49 4.60 8.86
N VAL A 100 -26.30 3.74 9.86
CA VAL A 100 -25.33 2.64 9.79
C VAL A 100 -25.64 1.71 8.62
N ILE A 101 -26.93 1.33 8.46
CA ILE A 101 -27.36 0.48 7.34
C ILE A 101 -27.13 1.18 6.01
N ARG A 102 -27.47 2.47 5.88
CA ARG A 102 -27.24 3.22 4.66
C ARG A 102 -25.75 3.26 4.28
N LEU A 103 -24.88 3.57 5.22
CA LEU A 103 -23.43 3.58 4.99
C LEU A 103 -22.90 2.20 4.55
N PHE A 104 -23.41 1.13 5.15
CA PHE A 104 -23.08 -0.24 4.76
C PHE A 104 -23.55 -0.56 3.33
N LEU A 105 -24.82 -0.24 3.01
CA LEU A 105 -25.38 -0.50 1.68
C LEU A 105 -24.69 0.31 0.60
N ASP A 106 -24.39 1.60 0.84
CA ASP A 106 -23.69 2.47 -0.10
C ASP A 106 -22.29 1.92 -0.40
N THR A 107 -21.58 1.44 0.65
CA THR A 107 -20.28 0.80 0.50
C THR A 107 -20.40 -0.50 -0.29
N GLY A 108 -21.38 -1.34 0.02
CA GLY A 108 -21.66 -2.58 -0.70
C GLY A 108 -21.97 -2.33 -2.18
N ALA A 109 -22.82 -1.35 -2.47
CA ALA A 109 -23.17 -0.97 -3.84
C ALA A 109 -21.95 -0.46 -4.65
N TYR A 110 -21.04 0.26 -4.01
CA TYR A 110 -19.77 0.65 -4.65
C TYR A 110 -18.95 -0.57 -5.03
N TRP A 111 -18.71 -1.50 -4.08
CA TRP A 111 -17.89 -2.68 -4.31
C TRP A 111 -18.55 -3.74 -5.22
N GLN A 112 -19.85 -3.67 -5.41
CA GLN A 112 -20.55 -4.49 -6.43
C GLN A 112 -20.35 -3.93 -7.83
N ARG A 113 -20.40 -2.59 -8.00
CA ARG A 113 -20.26 -1.93 -9.30
C ARG A 113 -18.81 -1.81 -9.77
N TRP A 114 -17.86 -1.58 -8.86
CA TRP A 114 -16.47 -1.34 -9.25
C TRP A 114 -15.86 -2.49 -10.08
N PRO A 115 -16.06 -3.80 -9.77
CA PRO A 115 -15.53 -4.91 -10.59
C PRO A 115 -16.17 -5.05 -11.96
N GLU A 116 -17.33 -4.42 -12.23
CA GLU A 116 -18.03 -4.52 -13.52
C GLU A 116 -17.21 -3.98 -14.70
N GLN A 117 -16.29 -3.06 -14.43
CA GLN A 117 -15.35 -2.55 -15.43
C GLN A 117 -14.27 -3.57 -15.84
N SER A 118 -14.13 -4.69 -15.13
CA SER A 118 -13.15 -5.73 -15.46
C SER A 118 -13.39 -6.31 -16.85
N SER A 119 -12.30 -6.39 -17.62
CA SER A 119 -12.30 -7.04 -18.94
C SER A 119 -12.22 -8.56 -18.86
N TYR A 120 -11.95 -9.14 -17.71
CA TYR A 120 -11.78 -10.59 -17.55
C TYR A 120 -13.08 -11.38 -17.79
N ARG A 121 -13.02 -12.42 -18.62
CA ARG A 121 -14.17 -13.29 -18.99
C ARG A 121 -13.88 -14.77 -18.76
N GLY A 122 -12.83 -15.08 -18.01
CA GLY A 122 -12.45 -16.46 -17.73
C GLY A 122 -13.29 -17.14 -16.65
N ARG A 123 -13.06 -18.45 -16.48
CA ARG A 123 -13.80 -19.31 -15.52
C ARG A 123 -13.61 -18.96 -14.04
N TRP A 124 -12.56 -18.23 -13.70
CA TRP A 124 -12.19 -17.89 -12.32
C TRP A 124 -12.61 -16.46 -11.94
N ARG A 125 -13.70 -15.98 -12.53
CA ARG A 125 -14.13 -14.59 -12.42
C ARG A 125 -14.24 -14.11 -10.97
N GLU A 126 -14.88 -14.87 -10.10
CA GLU A 126 -15.08 -14.53 -8.70
C GLU A 126 -13.74 -14.34 -7.96
N ALA A 127 -12.80 -15.27 -8.16
CA ALA A 127 -11.48 -15.19 -7.53
C ALA A 127 -10.66 -13.99 -8.06
N VAL A 128 -10.76 -13.71 -9.37
CA VAL A 128 -10.07 -12.57 -10.00
C VAL A 128 -10.66 -11.25 -9.52
N GLU A 129 -11.99 -11.10 -9.49
CA GLU A 129 -12.66 -9.91 -8.98
C GLU A 129 -12.33 -9.68 -7.50
N ARG A 130 -12.31 -10.74 -6.68
CA ARG A 130 -11.91 -10.65 -5.28
C ARG A 130 -10.46 -10.18 -5.13
N SER A 131 -9.55 -10.69 -5.94
CA SER A 131 -8.14 -10.27 -5.95
C SER A 131 -7.99 -8.81 -6.38
N ALA A 132 -8.73 -8.38 -7.40
CA ALA A 132 -8.73 -6.98 -7.85
C ALA A 132 -9.23 -6.03 -6.75
N ILE A 133 -10.31 -6.39 -6.05
CA ILE A 133 -10.82 -5.63 -4.89
C ILE A 133 -9.75 -5.52 -3.80
N THR A 134 -9.02 -6.61 -3.54
CA THR A 134 -7.93 -6.59 -2.55
C THR A 134 -6.83 -5.62 -2.96
N LEU A 135 -6.37 -5.65 -4.22
CA LEU A 135 -5.38 -4.69 -4.72
C LEU A 135 -5.88 -3.24 -4.63
N LYS A 136 -7.14 -2.99 -4.99
CA LYS A 136 -7.75 -1.65 -4.86
C LYS A 136 -7.74 -1.15 -3.42
N LEU A 137 -7.99 -2.02 -2.45
CA LEU A 137 -7.97 -1.69 -1.02
C LEU A 137 -6.58 -1.37 -0.49
N MET A 138 -5.50 -1.81 -1.18
CA MET A 138 -4.12 -1.50 -0.82
C MET A 138 -3.69 -0.11 -1.29
N ILE A 139 -4.42 0.52 -2.22
CA ILE A 139 -4.08 1.84 -2.74
C ILE A 139 -4.54 2.92 -1.76
N TYR A 140 -3.61 3.72 -1.29
CA TYR A 140 -3.90 4.88 -0.46
C TYR A 140 -4.27 6.08 -1.34
N ALA A 141 -5.55 6.39 -1.42
CA ALA A 141 -6.08 7.39 -2.33
C ALA A 141 -5.39 8.78 -2.27
N PRO A 142 -4.97 9.32 -1.09
CA PRO A 142 -4.34 10.62 -1.05
C PRO A 142 -2.97 10.72 -1.73
N SER A 143 -2.18 9.64 -1.73
CA SER A 143 -0.84 9.65 -2.34
C SER A 143 -0.74 8.79 -3.60
N GLY A 144 -1.60 7.81 -3.77
CA GLY A 144 -1.49 6.80 -4.82
C GLY A 144 -0.55 5.64 -4.48
N GLY A 145 0.13 5.69 -3.34
CA GLY A 145 0.98 4.59 -2.86
C GLY A 145 0.18 3.32 -2.63
N LEU A 146 0.75 2.17 -2.99
CA LEU A 146 0.14 0.86 -2.82
C LEU A 146 0.94 0.09 -1.77
N VAL A 147 0.33 -0.14 -0.60
CA VAL A 147 0.99 -0.88 0.48
C VAL A 147 0.98 -2.39 0.21
N ALA A 148 2.02 -3.08 0.67
CA ALA A 148 2.11 -4.54 0.50
C ALA A 148 1.03 -5.28 1.33
N ALA A 149 0.66 -4.74 2.51
CA ALA A 149 -0.49 -5.21 3.28
C ALA A 149 -1.09 -4.08 4.15
N PRO A 150 -2.38 -4.14 4.53
CA PRO A 150 -3.03 -3.09 5.32
C PRO A 150 -2.73 -3.22 6.82
N THR A 151 -2.07 -4.28 7.24
CA THR A 151 -1.77 -4.61 8.64
C THR A 151 -0.29 -4.92 8.83
N ALA A 152 0.20 -4.75 10.06
CA ALA A 152 1.47 -5.35 10.44
C ALA A 152 1.34 -6.88 10.29
N GLY A 153 2.33 -7.51 9.66
CA GLY A 153 2.34 -8.96 9.44
C GLY A 153 2.37 -9.73 10.76
N LEU A 154 1.88 -10.97 10.71
CA LEU A 154 2.16 -11.93 11.77
C LEU A 154 3.61 -12.39 11.66
N PRO A 155 4.25 -12.81 12.78
CA PRO A 155 5.58 -13.39 12.73
C PRO A 155 5.65 -14.53 11.71
N GLU A 156 6.64 -14.53 10.82
CA GLU A 156 6.87 -15.65 9.88
C GLU A 156 7.16 -16.95 10.62
N GLN A 157 7.81 -16.85 11.77
CA GLN A 157 8.10 -17.93 12.67
C GLN A 157 7.80 -17.52 14.10
N VAL A 158 7.07 -18.35 14.82
CA VAL A 158 6.75 -18.16 16.23
C VAL A 158 8.04 -18.04 17.05
N GLY A 159 8.26 -16.88 17.70
CA GLY A 159 9.49 -16.59 18.46
C GLY A 159 10.70 -16.21 17.58
N GLY A 160 10.54 -16.13 16.27
CA GLY A 160 11.58 -15.70 15.33
C GLY A 160 11.76 -14.19 15.30
N SER A 161 12.83 -13.73 14.64
CA SER A 161 13.19 -12.30 14.50
C SER A 161 12.54 -11.60 13.30
N ARG A 162 11.84 -12.36 12.43
CA ARG A 162 11.20 -11.80 11.23
C ARG A 162 9.76 -11.40 11.51
N ASN A 163 9.59 -10.17 12.03
CA ASN A 163 8.29 -9.57 12.30
C ASN A 163 8.24 -8.24 11.54
N ARG A 164 7.64 -8.25 10.35
CA ARG A 164 7.69 -7.13 9.42
C ARG A 164 6.39 -6.33 9.40
N ASP A 165 6.52 -5.01 9.26
CA ASP A 165 5.38 -4.14 8.96
C ASP A 165 5.26 -3.96 7.45
N TYR A 166 4.22 -4.52 6.84
CA TYR A 166 3.96 -4.45 5.41
C TYR A 166 3.12 -3.25 4.98
N ARG A 167 2.86 -2.28 5.87
CA ARG A 167 2.10 -1.06 5.56
C ARG A 167 2.94 0.00 4.84
N TYR A 168 3.96 -0.43 4.13
CA TYR A 168 4.83 0.37 3.27
C TYR A 168 4.59 0.02 1.81
N THR A 169 5.03 0.90 0.91
CA THR A 169 4.93 0.72 -0.53
C THR A 169 6.27 0.20 -1.07
N TRP A 170 6.33 -1.06 -1.49
CA TRP A 170 7.45 -1.59 -2.27
C TRP A 170 7.22 -1.29 -3.75
N VAL A 171 8.26 -0.83 -4.43
CA VAL A 171 8.20 -0.56 -5.88
C VAL A 171 7.87 -1.83 -6.66
N ARG A 172 8.46 -2.96 -6.29
CA ARG A 172 8.22 -4.28 -6.90
C ARG A 172 6.77 -4.72 -6.76
N ASP A 173 6.23 -4.71 -5.53
CA ASP A 173 4.85 -5.11 -5.24
C ASP A 173 3.84 -4.23 -5.98
N GLY A 174 4.09 -2.92 -5.99
CA GLY A 174 3.31 -1.97 -6.75
C GLY A 174 3.35 -2.22 -8.26
N ALA A 175 4.52 -2.54 -8.80
CA ALA A 175 4.69 -2.85 -10.22
C ALA A 175 3.86 -4.06 -10.66
N PHE A 176 3.92 -5.16 -9.92
CA PHE A 176 3.08 -6.33 -10.20
C PHE A 176 1.58 -6.02 -10.11
N SER A 177 1.20 -5.20 -9.13
CA SER A 177 -0.19 -4.78 -8.95
C SER A 177 -0.69 -3.94 -10.11
N VAL A 178 0.13 -3.01 -10.63
CA VAL A 178 -0.18 -2.21 -11.84
C VAL A 178 -0.42 -3.12 -13.04
N PHE A 179 0.46 -4.12 -13.26
CA PHE A 179 0.27 -5.09 -14.35
C PHE A 179 -1.04 -5.85 -14.23
N ALA A 180 -1.36 -6.33 -13.04
CA ALA A 180 -2.61 -7.05 -12.80
C ALA A 180 -3.82 -6.15 -13.05
N LEU A 181 -3.81 -4.92 -12.54
CA LEU A 181 -4.90 -3.96 -12.70
C LEU A 181 -5.09 -3.54 -14.16
N LEU A 182 -4.00 -3.22 -14.90
CA LEU A 182 -4.04 -2.92 -16.33
C LEU A 182 -4.57 -4.09 -17.15
N GLY A 183 -4.09 -5.29 -16.88
CA GLY A 183 -4.53 -6.51 -17.57
C GLY A 183 -6.01 -6.82 -17.35
N LEU A 184 -6.58 -6.37 -16.26
CA LEU A 184 -8.00 -6.49 -15.92
C LEU A 184 -8.86 -5.31 -16.40
N GLY A 185 -8.24 -4.21 -16.88
CA GLY A 185 -8.95 -3.02 -17.35
C GLY A 185 -9.15 -1.93 -16.30
N PHE A 186 -8.54 -2.05 -15.12
CA PHE A 186 -8.60 -1.04 -14.05
C PHE A 186 -7.53 0.04 -14.27
N THR A 187 -7.75 0.88 -15.26
CA THR A 187 -6.75 1.85 -15.74
C THR A 187 -6.58 3.05 -14.80
N GLU A 188 -7.66 3.46 -14.10
CA GLU A 188 -7.60 4.57 -13.14
C GLU A 188 -6.65 4.25 -11.98
N GLU A 189 -6.77 3.08 -11.41
CA GLU A 189 -5.93 2.60 -10.30
C GLU A 189 -4.46 2.48 -10.71
N ALA A 190 -4.22 1.95 -11.90
CA ALA A 190 -2.88 1.83 -12.45
C ALA A 190 -2.24 3.20 -12.70
N THR A 191 -3.02 4.18 -13.17
CA THR A 191 -2.58 5.56 -13.39
C THR A 191 -2.16 6.21 -12.08
N VAL A 192 -2.98 6.10 -11.05
CA VAL A 192 -2.71 6.70 -9.73
C VAL A 192 -1.38 6.21 -9.15
N PHE A 193 -1.12 4.91 -9.22
CA PHE A 193 0.18 4.37 -8.80
C PHE A 193 1.31 4.80 -9.75
N GLY A 194 1.07 4.89 -11.05
CA GLY A 194 2.04 5.37 -12.03
C GLY A 194 2.51 6.80 -11.74
N GLU A 195 1.60 7.69 -11.34
CA GLU A 195 1.92 9.05 -10.90
C GLU A 195 2.74 9.05 -9.61
N TRP A 196 2.39 8.19 -8.66
CA TRP A 196 3.16 8.01 -7.44
C TRP A 196 4.59 7.55 -7.74
N LEU A 197 4.77 6.57 -8.62
CA LEU A 197 6.08 6.04 -9.01
C LEU A 197 6.91 7.09 -9.76
N ARG A 198 6.28 7.85 -10.66
CA ARG A 198 6.94 8.95 -11.39
C ARG A 198 7.52 9.98 -10.42
N ALA A 199 6.75 10.38 -9.41
CA ALA A 199 7.23 11.32 -8.40
C ALA A 199 8.48 10.79 -7.66
N ARG A 200 8.58 9.49 -7.41
CA ARG A 200 9.79 8.89 -6.78
C ARG A 200 11.01 8.94 -7.70
N VAL A 201 10.82 8.70 -9.00
CA VAL A 201 11.88 8.83 -10.00
C VAL A 201 12.33 10.29 -10.12
N ASP A 202 11.39 11.23 -10.13
CA ASP A 202 11.67 12.66 -10.22
C ASP A 202 12.45 13.17 -9.00
N GLU A 203 12.07 12.78 -7.80
CA GLU A 203 12.78 13.13 -6.55
C GLU A 203 14.23 12.63 -6.55
N ARG A 204 14.45 11.39 -6.96
CA ARG A 204 15.82 10.82 -7.01
C ARG A 204 16.71 11.51 -8.03
N ALA A 205 16.17 11.89 -9.17
CA ALA A 205 16.92 12.66 -10.16
C ALA A 205 17.35 14.04 -9.63
N GLY A 206 16.49 14.71 -8.87
CA GLY A 206 16.76 15.98 -8.20
C GLY A 206 17.84 15.89 -7.11
N GLU A 207 17.96 14.74 -6.44
CA GLU A 207 18.95 14.50 -5.38
C GLU A 207 20.34 14.04 -5.88
N GLY A 208 20.59 14.04 -7.19
CA GLY A 208 21.90 13.67 -7.76
C GLY A 208 22.00 12.20 -8.19
N SER A 209 20.91 11.59 -8.60
CA SER A 209 20.87 10.28 -9.28
C SER A 209 21.42 9.10 -8.46
N GLY A 210 21.08 9.05 -7.17
CA GLY A 210 21.37 7.87 -6.35
C GLY A 210 20.41 6.69 -6.68
N PRO A 211 20.62 5.51 -6.06
CA PRO A 211 19.77 4.35 -6.31
C PRO A 211 18.31 4.63 -5.89
N LEU A 212 17.35 4.08 -6.66
CA LEU A 212 15.96 4.01 -6.22
C LEU A 212 15.89 3.25 -4.90
N LYS A 213 15.10 3.75 -3.98
CA LYS A 213 14.78 2.99 -2.77
C LYS A 213 13.80 1.88 -3.12
N ILE A 214 13.92 0.77 -2.46
CA ILE A 214 13.06 -0.41 -2.71
C ILE A 214 11.67 -0.23 -2.12
N MET A 215 11.57 0.56 -1.05
CA MET A 215 10.34 0.81 -0.31
C MET A 215 10.24 2.26 0.18
N TYR A 216 9.02 2.68 0.36
CA TYR A 216 8.65 4.04 0.78
C TYR A 216 7.52 3.99 1.80
N ARG A 217 7.39 5.05 2.58
CA ARG A 217 6.18 5.28 3.38
C ARG A 217 4.98 5.52 2.46
N ILE A 218 3.79 5.33 3.00
CA ILE A 218 2.53 5.53 2.26
C ILE A 218 2.34 6.96 1.74
N ASP A 219 2.96 7.94 2.38
CA ASP A 219 2.99 9.34 1.94
C ASP A 219 4.04 9.62 0.85
N GLY A 220 4.87 8.62 0.52
CA GLY A 220 5.92 8.69 -0.48
C GLY A 220 7.31 9.02 0.07
N SER A 221 7.44 9.34 1.35
CA SER A 221 8.75 9.59 1.96
C SER A 221 9.63 8.35 1.92
N SER A 222 10.92 8.53 1.63
CA SER A 222 11.94 7.48 1.68
C SER A 222 12.60 7.34 3.07
N GLU A 223 12.21 8.17 4.04
CA GLU A 223 12.71 8.10 5.40
C GLU A 223 12.04 6.95 6.16
N VAL A 224 12.66 5.80 6.09
CA VAL A 224 12.23 4.58 6.80
C VAL A 224 13.35 4.13 7.72
N THR A 225 13.15 4.29 9.01
CA THR A 225 14.11 3.88 10.04
C THR A 225 13.66 2.58 10.69
N GLU A 226 14.56 1.61 10.82
CA GLU A 226 14.31 0.39 11.59
C GLU A 226 14.25 0.70 13.08
N GLU A 227 13.22 0.20 13.74
CA GLU A 227 13.05 0.32 15.19
C GLU A 227 12.57 -1.01 15.76
N THR A 228 13.19 -1.45 16.84
CA THR A 228 12.70 -2.60 17.60
C THR A 228 11.67 -2.14 18.62
N LEU A 229 10.52 -2.80 18.67
CA LEU A 229 9.45 -2.52 19.61
C LEU A 229 9.52 -3.51 20.78
N ASP A 230 9.93 -3.04 21.97
CA ASP A 230 10.14 -3.91 23.14
C ASP A 230 8.84 -4.15 23.96
N HIS A 231 7.78 -3.37 23.70
CA HIS A 231 6.58 -3.31 24.54
C HIS A 231 5.31 -4.00 24.02
N PRO A 232 5.17 -4.46 22.75
CA PRO A 232 3.96 -5.12 22.33
C PRO A 232 3.72 -6.36 23.20
N ARG A 233 2.50 -6.50 23.74
CA ARG A 233 2.12 -7.70 24.48
C ARG A 233 2.34 -8.92 23.58
N ARG A 234 3.08 -9.87 24.08
CA ARG A 234 3.35 -11.12 23.39
C ARG A 234 2.04 -11.86 23.13
N LEU A 235 1.69 -12.08 21.87
CA LEU A 235 0.64 -12.99 21.51
C LEU A 235 1.11 -14.40 21.90
N HIS A 236 0.47 -15.03 22.89
CA HIS A 236 0.85 -16.35 23.42
C HIS A 236 2.34 -16.47 23.85
N GLY A 237 2.91 -15.44 24.47
CA GLY A 237 4.30 -15.48 24.91
C GLY A 237 5.33 -15.21 23.79
N LEU A 238 4.86 -14.89 22.59
CA LEU A 238 5.71 -14.54 21.46
C LEU A 238 6.20 -13.11 21.59
N ALA A 239 7.49 -12.91 21.40
CA ALA A 239 8.04 -11.58 21.23
C ALA A 239 7.54 -11.05 19.87
N SER A 240 6.58 -10.14 19.89
CA SER A 240 6.26 -9.33 18.72
C SER A 240 7.26 -8.17 18.69
N GLY A 241 8.52 -8.45 18.41
CA GLY A 241 9.37 -7.40 17.87
C GLY A 241 8.83 -7.14 16.47
N ALA A 242 8.05 -6.08 16.26
CA ALA A 242 7.89 -5.55 14.93
C ALA A 242 9.22 -4.87 14.62
N ASP A 243 10.20 -5.64 14.14
CA ASP A 243 11.36 -5.04 13.52
C ASP A 243 10.81 -4.29 12.30
N ARG A 244 10.83 -2.97 12.33
CA ARG A 244 10.73 -2.19 11.12
C ARG A 244 11.96 -2.55 10.31
N GLU A 245 11.77 -3.23 9.20
CA GLU A 245 12.89 -3.76 8.47
C GLU A 245 13.69 -2.67 7.78
N CYS A 246 15.00 -2.72 7.94
CA CYS A 246 15.97 -1.86 7.22
C CYS A 246 16.18 -2.29 5.75
N ALA A 247 15.15 -2.85 5.11
CA ALA A 247 15.19 -3.11 3.68
C ALA A 247 15.31 -1.82 2.85
N SER A 248 14.88 -0.68 3.40
CA SER A 248 14.91 0.62 2.72
C SER A 248 16.31 1.05 2.26
N ASP A 249 17.36 0.59 2.92
CA ASP A 249 18.75 0.95 2.60
C ASP A 249 19.47 -0.12 1.77
N GLN A 250 18.80 -1.22 1.46
CA GLN A 250 19.35 -2.24 0.60
C GLN A 250 19.44 -1.76 -0.85
N LEU A 251 20.47 -2.19 -1.55
CA LEU A 251 20.56 -2.07 -3.00
C LEU A 251 19.90 -3.29 -3.62
N GLN A 252 18.84 -3.08 -4.38
CA GLN A 252 18.19 -4.14 -5.17
C GLN A 252 18.08 -3.67 -6.62
N LEU A 253 18.81 -4.30 -7.52
CA LEU A 253 18.88 -3.91 -8.93
C LEU A 253 17.61 -4.26 -9.73
N ASP A 254 16.79 -5.19 -9.22
CA ASP A 254 15.51 -5.54 -9.83
C ASP A 254 14.51 -4.37 -9.84
N VAL A 255 14.58 -3.46 -8.85
CA VAL A 255 13.68 -2.31 -8.71
C VAL A 255 13.64 -1.44 -9.97
N TYR A 256 14.76 -1.32 -10.68
CA TYR A 256 14.83 -0.55 -11.94
C TYR A 256 14.00 -1.18 -13.05
N GLY A 257 14.07 -2.51 -13.16
CA GLY A 257 13.27 -3.26 -14.12
C GLY A 257 11.78 -3.18 -13.81
N GLU A 258 11.41 -3.28 -12.54
CA GLU A 258 10.03 -3.16 -12.08
C GLU A 258 9.47 -1.77 -12.36
N ALA A 259 10.21 -0.72 -12.00
CA ALA A 259 9.81 0.66 -12.27
C ALA A 259 9.65 0.93 -13.76
N MET A 260 10.68 0.60 -14.57
CA MET A 260 10.65 0.84 -16.01
C MET A 260 9.58 0.01 -16.74
N ASN A 261 9.31 -1.20 -16.28
CA ASN A 261 8.27 -2.03 -16.83
C ASN A 261 6.89 -1.41 -16.60
N SER A 262 6.64 -0.90 -15.39
CA SER A 262 5.39 -0.21 -15.03
C SER A 262 5.22 1.09 -15.85
N ILE A 263 6.26 1.93 -15.90
CA ILE A 263 6.25 3.18 -16.67
C ILE A 263 6.02 2.90 -18.16
N HIS A 264 6.70 1.91 -18.73
CA HIS A 264 6.51 1.50 -20.12
C HIS A 264 5.10 1.01 -20.41
N ALA A 265 4.51 0.19 -19.52
CA ALA A 265 3.15 -0.32 -19.68
C ALA A 265 2.12 0.81 -19.72
N LEU A 266 2.30 1.83 -18.88
CA LEU A 266 1.44 3.01 -18.85
C LEU A 266 1.67 3.93 -20.08
N ASP A 267 2.93 4.15 -20.49
CA ASP A 267 3.30 5.03 -21.62
C ASP A 267 2.96 4.42 -23.01
N SER A 268 2.94 3.08 -23.14
CA SER A 268 2.86 2.38 -24.43
C SER A 268 1.47 2.11 -24.96
N GLY A 269 0.39 2.51 -24.28
CA GLY A 269 -0.87 2.46 -24.96
C GLY A 269 -2.13 2.06 -24.20
N ALA A 270 -2.07 1.73 -22.93
CA ALA A 270 -3.29 1.53 -22.14
C ALA A 270 -4.01 2.86 -21.83
N LEU A 271 -3.25 3.96 -21.80
CA LEU A 271 -3.72 5.27 -21.37
C LEU A 271 -3.29 6.34 -22.38
N ARG A 272 -4.24 6.83 -23.17
CA ARG A 272 -3.97 7.84 -24.23
C ARG A 272 -3.40 9.15 -23.69
N ASP A 273 -3.76 9.51 -22.48
CA ASP A 273 -3.43 10.79 -21.84
C ASP A 273 -2.29 10.68 -20.81
N TRP A 274 -1.83 9.46 -20.47
CA TRP A 274 -0.69 9.26 -19.61
C TRP A 274 0.59 9.24 -20.45
N GLY A 275 1.49 10.14 -20.20
CA GLY A 275 2.73 10.24 -20.95
C GLY A 275 3.83 10.83 -20.10
N VAL A 276 5.02 10.28 -20.29
CA VAL A 276 6.23 10.87 -19.73
C VAL A 276 6.56 12.12 -20.54
N GLY A 277 6.42 13.30 -19.92
CA GLY A 277 6.82 14.58 -20.52
C GLY A 277 8.34 14.69 -20.74
N HIS A 278 8.79 15.85 -21.25
CA HIS A 278 10.22 16.06 -21.53
C HIS A 278 11.08 15.96 -20.27
N GLU A 279 10.69 16.60 -19.19
CA GLU A 279 11.40 16.59 -17.90
C GLU A 279 11.44 15.19 -17.29
N GLY A 280 10.30 14.52 -17.18
CA GLY A 280 10.25 13.16 -16.68
C GLY A 280 11.07 12.17 -17.51
N TRP A 281 11.19 12.42 -18.83
CA TRP A 281 12.10 11.64 -19.67
C TRP A 281 13.57 11.85 -19.31
N GLN A 282 13.98 13.07 -18.99
CA GLN A 282 15.35 13.36 -18.54
C GLN A 282 15.65 12.65 -17.20
N HIS A 283 14.68 12.59 -16.30
CA HIS A 283 14.81 11.86 -15.04
C HIS A 283 14.95 10.34 -15.24
N ILE A 284 14.17 9.77 -16.18
CA ILE A 284 14.34 8.38 -16.59
C ILE A 284 15.74 8.15 -17.17
N VAL A 285 16.23 9.07 -18.03
CA VAL A 285 17.59 8.98 -18.58
C VAL A 285 18.64 8.95 -17.48
N ALA A 286 18.56 9.86 -16.51
CA ALA A 286 19.49 9.91 -15.37
C ALA A 286 19.46 8.60 -14.55
N MET A 287 18.27 8.05 -14.29
CA MET A 287 18.11 6.78 -13.60
C MET A 287 18.75 5.61 -14.39
N ILE A 288 18.57 5.58 -15.70
CA ILE A 288 19.14 4.54 -16.57
C ILE A 288 20.65 4.69 -16.73
N ASP A 289 21.17 5.90 -16.79
CA ASP A 289 22.62 6.14 -16.82
C ASP A 289 23.28 5.64 -15.53
N TRP A 290 22.64 5.87 -14.38
CA TRP A 290 23.10 5.31 -13.12
C TRP A 290 23.12 3.77 -13.18
N LEU A 291 22.04 3.15 -13.65
CA LEU A 291 21.95 1.69 -13.79
C LEU A 291 23.01 1.14 -14.76
N CYS A 292 23.31 1.82 -15.86
CA CYS A 292 24.37 1.43 -16.79
C CYS A 292 25.76 1.35 -16.12
N ALA A 293 26.00 2.17 -15.11
CA ALA A 293 27.24 2.13 -14.34
C ALA A 293 27.27 1.03 -13.27
N HIS A 294 26.10 0.59 -12.77
CA HIS A 294 25.98 -0.25 -11.56
C HIS A 294 25.29 -1.62 -11.78
N TRP A 295 24.77 -1.94 -12.97
CA TRP A 295 24.03 -3.18 -13.22
C TRP A 295 24.78 -4.47 -12.87
N HIS A 296 26.10 -4.42 -12.78
CA HIS A 296 26.98 -5.54 -12.46
C HIS A 296 27.41 -5.57 -11.00
N ASP A 297 26.98 -4.60 -10.17
CA ASP A 297 27.32 -4.57 -8.76
C ASP A 297 26.60 -5.72 -8.01
N PRO A 298 27.17 -6.24 -6.94
CA PRO A 298 26.44 -7.13 -6.05
C PRO A 298 25.29 -6.39 -5.36
N ASP A 299 24.16 -7.08 -5.19
CA ASP A 299 22.97 -6.55 -4.53
C ASP A 299 22.42 -7.50 -3.44
N GLU A 300 21.45 -7.07 -2.66
CA GLU A 300 20.81 -7.88 -1.65
C GLU A 300 19.70 -8.80 -2.22
N GLY A 301 19.23 -8.53 -3.44
CA GLY A 301 18.20 -9.29 -4.15
C GLY A 301 16.80 -9.23 -3.53
N ILE A 302 15.85 -9.85 -4.22
CA ILE A 302 14.42 -9.80 -3.86
C ILE A 302 14.09 -10.46 -2.51
N TRP A 303 14.97 -11.30 -1.99
CA TRP A 303 14.75 -12.00 -0.72
C TRP A 303 15.12 -11.15 0.49
N GLU A 304 15.62 -9.93 0.27
CA GLU A 304 16.00 -8.99 1.33
C GLU A 304 16.89 -9.63 2.40
N THR A 305 17.91 -10.38 1.92
CA THR A 305 18.76 -11.16 2.79
C THR A 305 19.69 -10.27 3.62
N ARG A 306 19.82 -10.53 4.91
CA ARG A 306 20.77 -9.85 5.80
C ARG A 306 22.21 -10.38 5.66
N GLY A 307 22.47 -11.25 4.70
CA GLY A 307 23.77 -11.91 4.48
C GLY A 307 24.77 -11.15 3.61
N GLY A 308 24.50 -9.85 3.36
CA GLY A 308 25.33 -9.01 2.50
C GLY A 308 25.03 -9.20 1.01
N ARG A 309 25.65 -8.34 0.19
CA ARG A 309 25.44 -8.25 -1.27
C ARG A 309 26.07 -9.41 -2.01
N ARG A 310 25.40 -9.88 -3.05
CA ARG A 310 25.84 -10.96 -3.94
C ARG A 310 25.45 -10.66 -5.37
N HIS A 311 26.11 -11.31 -6.34
CA HIS A 311 25.67 -11.26 -7.73
C HIS A 311 24.42 -12.13 -7.88
N ILE A 312 23.28 -11.50 -8.12
CA ILE A 312 21.96 -12.15 -8.23
C ILE A 312 21.46 -12.06 -9.65
N VAL A 313 21.18 -13.21 -10.26
CA VAL A 313 20.74 -13.30 -11.66
C VAL A 313 19.46 -12.51 -11.90
N TYR A 314 18.54 -12.49 -10.92
CA TYR A 314 17.29 -11.74 -11.07
C TYR A 314 17.53 -10.23 -11.17
N GLY A 315 18.39 -9.65 -10.33
CA GLY A 315 18.76 -8.23 -10.41
C GLY A 315 19.37 -7.87 -11.77
N GLN A 316 20.27 -8.74 -12.30
CA GLN A 316 20.88 -8.54 -13.63
C GLN A 316 19.83 -8.66 -14.76
N LEU A 317 18.91 -9.64 -14.69
CA LEU A 317 17.82 -9.79 -15.65
C LEU A 317 16.91 -8.57 -15.65
N MET A 318 16.52 -8.08 -14.48
CA MET A 318 15.66 -6.91 -14.36
C MET A 318 16.37 -5.62 -14.77
N SER A 319 17.67 -5.51 -14.57
CA SER A 319 18.48 -4.43 -15.15
C SER A 319 18.42 -4.44 -16.68
N TRP A 320 18.52 -5.61 -17.30
CA TRP A 320 18.31 -5.75 -18.75
C TRP A 320 16.88 -5.33 -19.16
N VAL A 321 15.87 -5.73 -18.40
CA VAL A 321 14.47 -5.33 -18.67
C VAL A 321 14.34 -3.81 -18.63
N ALA A 322 14.94 -3.13 -17.64
CA ALA A 322 14.92 -1.67 -17.55
C ALA A 322 15.48 -1.01 -18.81
N LEU A 323 16.64 -1.49 -19.28
CA LEU A 323 17.30 -0.99 -20.49
C LEU A 323 16.46 -1.25 -21.75
N ASP A 324 15.90 -2.45 -21.92
CA ASP A 324 15.04 -2.78 -23.05
C ASP A 324 13.79 -1.86 -23.10
N ARG A 325 13.13 -1.65 -21.97
CA ARG A 325 11.95 -0.77 -21.88
C ARG A 325 12.30 0.67 -22.20
N ALA A 326 13.39 1.18 -21.69
CA ALA A 326 13.86 2.52 -21.99
C ALA A 326 14.20 2.72 -23.49
N ILE A 327 14.86 1.74 -24.12
CA ILE A 327 15.14 1.76 -25.56
C ILE A 327 13.85 1.77 -26.38
N ARG A 328 12.87 0.94 -26.04
CA ARG A 328 11.55 0.90 -26.69
C ARG A 328 10.80 2.22 -26.56
N MET A 329 10.78 2.80 -25.37
CA MET A 329 10.15 4.11 -25.14
C MET A 329 10.82 5.23 -25.93
N ALA A 330 12.15 5.24 -26.00
CA ALA A 330 12.89 6.20 -26.81
C ALA A 330 12.57 6.05 -28.31
N ALA A 331 12.48 4.83 -28.80
CA ALA A 331 12.18 4.55 -30.19
C ALA A 331 10.74 4.93 -30.60
N SER A 332 9.76 4.60 -29.76
CA SER A 332 8.34 4.80 -30.06
C SER A 332 7.91 6.26 -30.14
N ARG A 333 8.59 7.16 -29.43
CA ARG A 333 8.24 8.59 -29.36
C ARG A 333 9.32 9.52 -29.91
N SER A 334 10.30 8.99 -30.68
CA SER A 334 11.44 9.76 -31.25
C SER A 334 12.15 10.63 -30.20
N ARG A 335 12.25 10.13 -28.97
CA ARG A 335 12.90 10.82 -27.86
C ARG A 335 14.43 10.83 -28.04
N PRO A 336 15.13 11.88 -27.60
CA PRO A 336 16.59 11.94 -27.67
C PRO A 336 17.23 10.72 -26.98
N ARG A 337 18.23 10.12 -27.64
CA ARG A 337 19.01 9.00 -27.09
C ARG A 337 20.41 9.51 -26.76
N THR A 338 20.76 9.57 -25.49
CA THR A 338 22.14 9.79 -25.05
C THR A 338 22.89 8.49 -24.74
N TRP A 339 22.24 7.32 -24.95
CA TRP A 339 22.67 6.01 -24.42
C TRP A 339 23.41 5.12 -25.42
N THR A 340 24.38 5.66 -26.15
CA THR A 340 25.24 4.80 -27.00
C THR A 340 25.98 3.74 -26.19
N ALA A 341 26.32 4.03 -24.93
CA ALA A 341 26.97 3.08 -24.04
C ALA A 341 25.98 2.02 -23.47
N GLY A 342 24.73 2.39 -23.18
CA GLY A 342 23.70 1.50 -22.64
C GLY A 342 23.19 0.50 -23.67
N ALA A 343 22.95 0.93 -24.91
CA ALA A 343 22.49 0.05 -25.99
C ALA A 343 23.53 -1.04 -26.31
N ALA A 344 24.82 -0.70 -26.31
CA ALA A 344 25.91 -1.65 -26.52
C ALA A 344 26.01 -2.70 -25.39
N ARG A 345 25.67 -2.33 -24.14
CA ARG A 345 25.69 -3.25 -22.98
C ARG A 345 24.43 -4.13 -22.91
N GLY A 346 23.25 -3.61 -23.31
CA GLY A 346 22.02 -4.41 -23.37
C GLY A 346 22.10 -5.57 -24.35
N THR A 347 22.86 -5.45 -25.44
CA THR A 347 23.10 -6.54 -26.39
C THR A 347 24.17 -7.54 -25.91
N ALA A 348 25.05 -7.13 -24.99
CA ALA A 348 26.10 -7.99 -24.44
C ALA A 348 25.64 -8.88 -23.25
N SER A 349 24.52 -8.55 -22.61
CA SER A 349 23.97 -9.31 -21.47
C SER A 349 23.02 -10.44 -21.85
N THR A 350 22.85 -10.78 -23.14
CA THR A 350 22.16 -12.00 -23.55
C THR A 350 23.02 -13.19 -23.12
N PRO A 351 22.56 -14.09 -22.24
CA PRO A 351 23.35 -15.28 -21.89
C PRO A 351 23.64 -16.06 -23.17
N ARG A 352 24.89 -16.27 -23.45
CA ARG A 352 25.27 -17.31 -24.43
C ARG A 352 24.89 -18.63 -23.81
N SER A 353 23.98 -19.33 -24.49
CA SER A 353 23.59 -20.71 -24.24
C SER A 353 24.80 -21.63 -24.15
#